data_fe8f6f378407f2df203d1861c73733ac
#
_entry.id   fe8f6f378407f2df203d1861c73733ac
#
_cell.length_a   1.000
_cell.length_b   1.000
_cell.length_c   1.000
_cell.angle_alpha   90.00
_cell.angle_beta   90.00
_cell.angle_gamma   90.00
#
_symmetry.space_group_name_H-M   'P 1'
#
loop_
_entity.id
_entity.type
_entity.pdbx_description
1 polymer ?
#
loop_
_entity_poly.entity_id
_entity_poly.type
_entity_poly.pdbx_seq_one_letter_code
_entity_poly.pdbx_strand_id
1 'polypeptide(L)'
;MICFHCGCHLSEHDFCTACGADVSLYKKIIYVSNMYYNEGLENAGVRDLTGAISSLRQSLKFNKNNIEARNLLGLVYFVMGDVVAAFSEWVINKNLRADKNIADDYINMIQANASRLDSINQTIKKYNQALMYCVQDSKDLAVIQLKKVLSLNPKFVRAHQLLALLYMDAEEWERAQKELR
;
A
#
# COMPACT_ATOMS: atom_id res chain seq x y z
N MET A 1 -11.21 22.52 -1.75
CA MET A 1 -9.87 22.59 -2.41
C MET A 1 -9.23 23.93 -2.06
N ILE A 2 -7.92 23.94 -1.81
CA ILE A 2 -7.20 25.13 -1.35
C ILE A 2 -6.25 25.59 -2.46
N CYS A 3 -6.13 26.90 -2.67
CA CYS A 3 -5.22 27.47 -3.64
C CYS A 3 -3.75 27.22 -3.23
N PHE A 4 -2.94 26.69 -4.15
CA PHE A 4 -1.52 26.40 -3.92
C PHE A 4 -0.67 27.67 -3.75
N HIS A 5 -1.17 28.84 -4.21
CA HIS A 5 -0.45 30.11 -4.16
C HIS A 5 -0.74 30.93 -2.88
N CYS A 6 -2.01 31.06 -2.47
CA CYS A 6 -2.40 31.92 -1.35
C CYS A 6 -3.10 31.20 -0.19
N GLY A 7 -3.38 29.91 -0.29
CA GLY A 7 -4.05 29.15 0.76
C GLY A 7 -5.56 29.38 0.89
N CYS A 8 -6.17 30.24 0.09
CA CYS A 8 -7.61 30.51 0.14
C CYS A 8 -8.40 29.36 -0.46
N HIS A 9 -9.66 29.18 -0.03
CA HIS A 9 -10.57 28.23 -0.64
C HIS A 9 -10.85 28.58 -2.10
N LEU A 10 -10.74 27.57 -2.99
CA LEU A 10 -11.03 27.74 -4.41
C LEU A 10 -12.53 27.58 -4.66
N SER A 11 -13.05 28.48 -5.50
CA SER A 11 -14.39 28.44 -6.08
C SER A 11 -14.43 27.55 -7.34
N GLU A 12 -15.50 27.58 -8.10
CA GLU A 12 -15.65 26.84 -9.37
C GLU A 12 -14.86 27.44 -10.53
N HIS A 13 -14.39 28.69 -10.40
CA HIS A 13 -13.66 29.39 -11.47
C HIS A 13 -12.27 28.82 -11.71
N ASP A 14 -11.77 28.91 -12.93
CA ASP A 14 -10.42 28.46 -13.31
C ASP A 14 -9.28 29.33 -12.77
N PHE A 15 -9.62 30.38 -12.04
CA PHE A 15 -8.69 31.27 -11.34
C PHE A 15 -9.07 31.42 -9.87
N CYS A 16 -8.09 31.66 -9.03
CA CYS A 16 -8.32 31.93 -7.62
C CYS A 16 -8.90 33.34 -7.45
N THR A 17 -10.08 33.47 -6.85
CA THR A 17 -10.76 34.76 -6.65
C THR A 17 -10.02 35.69 -5.69
N ALA A 18 -9.13 35.13 -4.83
CA ALA A 18 -8.37 35.94 -3.86
C ALA A 18 -7.04 36.46 -4.41
N CYS A 19 -6.34 35.70 -5.25
CA CYS A 19 -5.01 36.08 -5.74
C CYS A 19 -4.86 36.11 -7.27
N GLY A 20 -5.91 35.74 -8.02
CA GLY A 20 -5.91 35.74 -9.50
C GLY A 20 -5.11 34.62 -10.15
N ALA A 21 -4.45 33.73 -9.40
CA ALA A 21 -3.66 32.66 -9.96
C ALA A 21 -4.54 31.70 -10.79
N ASP A 22 -4.06 31.28 -11.97
CA ASP A 22 -4.68 30.21 -12.75
C ASP A 22 -4.55 28.88 -12.00
N VAL A 23 -5.68 28.25 -11.73
CA VAL A 23 -5.79 26.98 -10.99
C VAL A 23 -6.45 25.88 -11.81
N SER A 24 -6.66 26.11 -13.11
CA SER A 24 -7.37 25.18 -14.01
C SER A 24 -6.67 23.83 -14.09
N LEU A 25 -5.36 23.81 -14.34
CA LEU A 25 -4.56 22.58 -14.39
C LEU A 25 -4.49 21.91 -13.03
N TYR A 26 -4.30 22.68 -11.96
CA TYR A 26 -4.27 22.15 -10.59
C TYR A 26 -5.56 21.44 -10.24
N LYS A 27 -6.72 22.01 -10.55
CA LYS A 27 -8.03 21.39 -10.35
C LYS A 27 -8.18 20.09 -11.12
N LYS A 28 -7.74 20.05 -12.40
CA LYS A 28 -7.75 18.84 -13.23
C LYS A 28 -6.90 17.73 -12.61
N ILE A 29 -5.71 18.06 -12.12
CA ILE A 29 -4.82 17.08 -11.45
C ILE A 29 -5.49 16.50 -10.20
N ILE A 30 -6.09 17.33 -9.34
CA ILE A 30 -6.79 16.88 -8.15
C ILE A 30 -8.00 16.01 -8.52
N TYR A 31 -8.77 16.41 -9.56
CA TYR A 31 -9.90 15.65 -10.05
C TYR A 31 -9.47 14.24 -10.52
N VAL A 32 -8.42 14.15 -11.32
CA VAL A 32 -7.87 12.86 -11.79
C VAL A 32 -7.38 12.02 -10.62
N SER A 33 -6.70 12.62 -9.64
CA SER A 33 -6.29 11.92 -8.42
C SER A 33 -7.48 11.32 -7.68
N ASN A 34 -8.57 12.09 -7.52
CA ASN A 34 -9.76 11.61 -6.84
C ASN A 34 -10.52 10.54 -7.64
N MET A 35 -10.49 10.62 -8.96
CA MET A 35 -11.02 9.56 -9.84
C MET A 35 -10.33 8.22 -9.55
N TYR A 36 -9.00 8.19 -9.56
CA TYR A 36 -8.24 6.98 -9.25
C TYR A 36 -8.40 6.53 -7.79
N TYR A 37 -8.60 7.45 -6.85
CA TYR A 37 -8.95 7.09 -5.47
C TYR A 37 -10.29 6.35 -5.40
N ASN A 38 -11.32 6.86 -6.08
CA ASN A 38 -12.65 6.23 -6.09
C ASN A 38 -12.60 4.84 -6.74
N GLU A 39 -11.89 4.70 -7.88
CA GLU A 39 -11.65 3.41 -8.50
C GLU A 39 -10.93 2.43 -7.54
N GLY A 40 -9.91 2.91 -6.82
CA GLY A 40 -9.23 2.11 -5.81
C GLY A 40 -10.14 1.70 -4.65
N LEU A 41 -11.07 2.57 -4.25
CA LEU A 41 -12.06 2.28 -3.21
C LEU A 41 -13.06 1.21 -3.68
N GLU A 42 -13.55 1.30 -4.91
CA GLU A 42 -14.45 0.31 -5.52
C GLU A 42 -13.76 -1.06 -5.62
N ASN A 43 -12.52 -1.10 -6.14
CA ASN A 43 -11.72 -2.32 -6.23
C ASN A 43 -11.50 -2.96 -4.84
N ALA A 44 -11.19 -2.16 -3.83
CA ALA A 44 -11.05 -2.65 -2.46
C ALA A 44 -12.38 -3.22 -1.91
N GLY A 45 -13.51 -2.60 -2.26
CA GLY A 45 -14.85 -3.04 -1.88
C GLY A 45 -15.22 -4.41 -2.43
N VAL A 46 -14.82 -4.72 -3.66
CA VAL A 46 -15.02 -6.04 -4.30
C VAL A 46 -13.86 -7.02 -4.03
N ARG A 47 -12.92 -6.66 -3.15
CA ARG A 47 -11.73 -7.43 -2.80
C ARG A 47 -10.72 -7.64 -3.93
N ASP A 48 -10.76 -6.86 -5.00
CA ASP A 48 -9.64 -6.75 -5.93
C ASP A 48 -8.54 -5.86 -5.32
N LEU A 49 -7.76 -6.45 -4.40
CA LEU A 49 -6.72 -5.73 -3.68
C LEU A 49 -5.56 -5.31 -4.59
N THR A 50 -5.30 -6.05 -5.66
CA THR A 50 -4.25 -5.73 -6.64
C THR A 50 -4.67 -4.54 -7.50
N GLY A 51 -5.89 -4.54 -8.02
CA GLY A 51 -6.47 -3.40 -8.73
C GLY A 51 -6.54 -2.16 -7.84
N ALA A 52 -6.96 -2.31 -6.57
CA ALA A 52 -6.99 -1.23 -5.60
C ALA A 52 -5.60 -0.58 -5.41
N ILE A 53 -4.54 -1.37 -5.22
CA ILE A 53 -3.16 -0.85 -5.11
C ILE A 53 -2.76 -0.08 -6.36
N SER A 54 -3.07 -0.62 -7.55
CA SER A 54 -2.74 0.03 -8.82
C SER A 54 -3.38 1.41 -8.93
N SER A 55 -4.69 1.49 -8.72
CA SER A 55 -5.46 2.74 -8.81
C SER A 55 -5.05 3.75 -7.73
N LEU A 56 -4.86 3.30 -6.47
CA LEU A 56 -4.43 4.18 -5.38
C LEU A 56 -3.01 4.75 -5.61
N ARG A 57 -2.11 3.95 -6.16
CA ARG A 57 -0.77 4.44 -6.57
C ARG A 57 -0.85 5.47 -7.69
N GLN A 58 -1.75 5.29 -8.67
CA GLN A 58 -1.99 6.30 -9.69
C GLN A 58 -2.57 7.58 -9.07
N SER A 59 -3.53 7.49 -8.17
CA SER A 59 -4.04 8.65 -7.41
C SER A 59 -2.89 9.43 -6.77
N LEU A 60 -1.99 8.76 -6.04
CA LEU A 60 -0.86 9.37 -5.36
C LEU A 60 0.24 9.88 -6.32
N LYS A 61 0.31 9.37 -7.54
CA LYS A 61 1.20 9.88 -8.58
C LYS A 61 0.74 11.27 -9.06
N PHE A 62 -0.56 11.48 -9.18
CA PHE A 62 -1.13 12.79 -9.51
C PHE A 62 -1.14 13.75 -8.33
N ASN A 63 -1.53 13.28 -7.14
CA ASN A 63 -1.55 14.08 -5.92
C ASN A 63 -0.94 13.31 -4.73
N LYS A 64 0.34 13.56 -4.47
CA LYS A 64 1.07 12.94 -3.36
C LYS A 64 0.48 13.25 -1.98
N ASN A 65 -0.31 14.32 -1.88
CA ASN A 65 -0.95 14.77 -0.66
C ASN A 65 -2.41 14.29 -0.54
N ASN A 66 -2.84 13.33 -1.36
CA ASN A 66 -4.14 12.70 -1.20
C ASN A 66 -4.12 11.77 0.02
N ILE A 67 -4.60 12.29 1.14
CA ILE A 67 -4.59 11.62 2.46
C ILE A 67 -5.46 10.39 2.45
N GLU A 68 -6.64 10.50 1.86
CA GLU A 68 -7.62 9.41 1.76
C GLU A 68 -7.05 8.24 0.95
N ALA A 69 -6.45 8.54 -0.21
CA ALA A 69 -5.82 7.53 -1.05
C ALA A 69 -4.67 6.83 -0.33
N ARG A 70 -3.86 7.58 0.42
CA ARG A 70 -2.72 7.02 1.17
C ARG A 70 -3.18 6.18 2.36
N ASN A 71 -4.19 6.62 3.10
CA ASN A 71 -4.77 5.85 4.20
C ASN A 71 -5.37 4.53 3.69
N LEU A 72 -6.13 4.59 2.60
CA LEU A 72 -6.72 3.39 1.99
C LEU A 72 -5.64 2.45 1.45
N LEU A 73 -4.58 2.98 0.81
CA LEU A 73 -3.45 2.17 0.34
C LEU A 73 -2.78 1.42 1.50
N GLY A 74 -2.57 2.10 2.63
CA GLY A 74 -2.07 1.47 3.85
C GLY A 74 -2.98 0.34 4.36
N LEU A 75 -4.31 0.56 4.36
CA LEU A 75 -5.28 -0.48 4.73
C LEU A 75 -5.24 -1.69 3.79
N VAL A 76 -5.16 -1.46 2.48
CA VAL A 76 -5.06 -2.54 1.50
C VAL A 76 -3.80 -3.36 1.71
N TYR A 77 -2.64 -2.72 1.92
CA TYR A 77 -1.41 -3.43 2.27
C TYR A 77 -1.52 -4.22 3.57
N PHE A 78 -2.17 -3.64 4.58
CA PHE A 78 -2.37 -4.32 5.87
C PHE A 78 -3.23 -5.58 5.72
N VAL A 79 -4.30 -5.53 4.93
CA VAL A 79 -5.16 -6.69 4.63
C VAL A 79 -4.39 -7.77 3.86
N MET A 80 -3.47 -7.38 2.97
CA MET A 80 -2.58 -8.31 2.26
C MET A 80 -1.44 -8.85 3.12
N GLY A 81 -1.37 -8.48 4.40
CA GLY A 81 -0.30 -8.90 5.31
C GLY A 81 1.03 -8.16 5.14
N ASP A 82 1.10 -7.17 4.23
CA ASP A 82 2.28 -6.32 4.04
C ASP A 82 2.27 -5.16 5.03
N VAL A 83 2.48 -5.49 6.30
CA VAL A 83 2.38 -4.53 7.40
C VAL A 83 3.43 -3.42 7.28
N VAL A 84 4.59 -3.70 6.69
CA VAL A 84 5.65 -2.71 6.49
C VAL A 84 5.25 -1.64 5.49
N ALA A 85 4.72 -2.07 4.34
CA ALA A 85 4.21 -1.13 3.36
C ALA A 85 3.04 -0.31 3.93
N ALA A 86 2.13 -0.95 4.67
CA ALA A 86 1.03 -0.27 5.35
C ALA A 86 1.53 0.81 6.31
N PHE A 87 2.45 0.44 7.19
CA PHE A 87 3.02 1.36 8.18
C PHE A 87 3.77 2.53 7.51
N SER A 88 4.52 2.25 6.45
CA SER A 88 5.22 3.27 5.67
C SER A 88 4.26 4.32 5.09
N GLU A 89 3.14 3.89 4.51
CA GLU A 89 2.14 4.81 3.97
C GLU A 89 1.51 5.67 5.06
N TRP A 90 1.18 5.10 6.22
CA TRP A 90 0.60 5.84 7.33
C TRP A 90 1.58 6.81 7.98
N VAL A 91 2.87 6.44 8.13
CA VAL A 91 3.91 7.35 8.63
C VAL A 91 4.11 8.55 7.70
N ILE A 92 4.14 8.32 6.38
CA ILE A 92 4.18 9.42 5.41
C ILE A 92 2.93 10.31 5.56
N ASN A 93 1.75 9.69 5.70
CA ASN A 93 0.48 10.41 5.78
C ASN A 93 0.34 11.25 7.05
N LYS A 94 0.80 10.76 8.19
CA LYS A 94 0.87 11.49 9.47
C LYS A 94 1.57 12.84 9.31
N ASN A 95 2.60 12.93 8.47
CA ASN A 95 3.38 14.14 8.25
C ASN A 95 2.71 15.15 7.31
N LEU A 96 1.61 14.80 6.65
CA LEU A 96 0.89 15.68 5.71
C LEU A 96 -0.02 16.71 6.40
N ARG A 97 -0.08 16.75 7.74
CA ARG A 97 -0.76 17.75 8.58
C ARG A 97 -2.18 18.11 8.10
N ALA A 98 -3.02 17.12 7.87
CA ALA A 98 -4.41 17.38 7.56
C ALA A 98 -5.28 17.19 8.79
N ASP A 99 -6.24 18.08 8.96
CA ASP A 99 -7.32 17.89 9.92
C ASP A 99 -8.05 16.57 9.60
N LYS A 100 -8.35 15.79 10.62
CA LYS A 100 -9.02 14.47 10.51
C LYS A 100 -8.18 13.36 9.84
N ASN A 101 -6.86 13.41 9.99
CA ASN A 101 -6.01 12.31 9.52
C ASN A 101 -6.00 11.14 10.52
N ILE A 102 -6.61 10.02 10.12
CA ILE A 102 -6.72 8.80 10.95
C ILE A 102 -5.45 7.92 10.91
N ALA A 103 -4.37 8.37 10.26
CA ALA A 103 -3.12 7.61 10.19
C ALA A 103 -2.52 7.32 11.57
N ASP A 104 -2.67 8.25 12.53
CA ASP A 104 -2.22 8.07 13.91
C ASP A 104 -2.93 6.91 14.60
N ASP A 105 -4.22 6.75 14.37
CA ASP A 105 -5.01 5.66 14.97
C ASP A 105 -4.52 4.30 14.45
N TYR A 106 -4.26 4.19 13.15
CA TYR A 106 -3.70 2.97 12.55
C TYR A 106 -2.29 2.66 13.06
N ILE A 107 -1.42 3.67 13.19
CA ILE A 107 -0.08 3.54 13.73
C ILE A 107 -0.15 3.06 15.19
N ASN A 108 -0.96 3.71 16.01
CA ASN A 108 -1.14 3.37 17.42
C ASN A 108 -1.70 1.95 17.59
N MET A 109 -2.67 1.54 16.75
CA MET A 109 -3.23 0.19 16.76
C MET A 109 -2.16 -0.89 16.55
N ILE A 110 -1.19 -0.64 15.67
CA ILE A 110 -0.07 -1.57 15.44
C ILE A 110 0.91 -1.54 16.60
N GLN A 111 1.27 -0.34 17.10
CA GLN A 111 2.27 -0.15 18.16
C GLN A 111 1.80 -0.62 19.54
N ALA A 112 0.50 -0.58 19.82
CA ALA A 112 -0.07 -1.03 21.09
C ALA A 112 0.17 -2.53 21.39
N ASN A 113 0.65 -3.30 20.41
CA ASN A 113 0.85 -4.73 20.53
C ASN A 113 2.31 -5.12 20.23
N ALA A 114 3.19 -4.98 21.25
CA ALA A 114 4.64 -5.21 21.11
C ALA A 114 4.98 -6.63 20.59
N SER A 115 4.25 -7.66 21.04
CA SER A 115 4.46 -9.05 20.56
C SER A 115 4.15 -9.19 19.06
N ARG A 116 3.23 -8.38 18.55
CA ARG A 116 2.88 -8.33 17.13
C ARG A 116 3.98 -7.66 16.30
N LEU A 117 4.63 -6.63 16.85
CA LEU A 117 5.79 -5.99 16.20
C LEU A 117 6.97 -6.95 16.06
N ASP A 118 7.26 -7.77 17.08
CA ASP A 118 8.32 -8.78 17.02
C ASP A 118 8.02 -9.83 15.95
N SER A 119 6.77 -10.31 15.87
CA SER A 119 6.35 -11.24 14.82
C SER A 119 6.49 -10.62 13.43
N ILE A 120 6.10 -9.35 13.24
CA ILE A 120 6.27 -8.60 12.00
C ILE A 120 7.76 -8.52 11.62
N ASN A 121 8.61 -8.11 12.56
CA ASN A 121 10.06 -8.00 12.33
C ASN A 121 10.69 -9.34 11.95
N GLN A 122 10.28 -10.42 12.60
CA GLN A 122 10.73 -11.77 12.25
C GLN A 122 10.27 -12.19 10.85
N THR A 123 9.03 -11.89 10.50
CA THR A 123 8.44 -12.16 9.17
C THR A 123 9.23 -11.45 8.07
N ILE A 124 9.54 -10.16 8.28
CA ILE A 124 10.33 -9.35 7.33
C ILE A 124 11.73 -9.92 7.17
N LYS A 125 12.40 -10.21 8.29
CA LYS A 125 13.77 -10.79 8.28
C LYS A 125 13.82 -12.07 7.46
N LYS A 126 12.87 -12.98 7.67
CA LYS A 126 12.79 -14.25 6.96
C LYS A 126 12.43 -14.09 5.49
N TYR A 127 11.54 -13.15 5.17
CA TYR A 127 11.16 -12.86 3.79
C TYR A 127 12.33 -12.27 3.00
N ASN A 128 13.06 -11.30 3.57
CA ASN A 128 14.25 -10.74 2.94
C ASN A 128 15.35 -11.81 2.77
N GLN A 129 15.49 -12.71 3.72
CA GLN A 129 16.42 -13.84 3.60
C GLN A 129 16.01 -14.80 2.46
N ALA A 130 14.71 -15.05 2.29
CA ALA A 130 14.21 -15.85 1.16
C ALA A 130 14.52 -15.17 -0.18
N LEU A 131 14.34 -13.85 -0.29
CA LEU A 131 14.72 -13.08 -1.50
C LEU A 131 16.22 -13.20 -1.80
N MET A 132 17.07 -13.13 -0.78
CA MET A 132 18.52 -13.31 -0.97
C MET A 132 18.86 -14.72 -1.47
N TYR A 133 18.20 -15.75 -0.95
CA TYR A 133 18.38 -17.11 -1.44
C TYR A 133 17.91 -17.27 -2.90
N CYS A 134 16.83 -16.61 -3.32
CA CYS A 134 16.43 -16.58 -4.73
C CYS A 134 17.51 -15.94 -5.62
N VAL A 135 18.12 -14.83 -5.19
CA VAL A 135 19.23 -14.18 -5.94
C VAL A 135 20.48 -15.08 -6.03
N GLN A 136 20.71 -15.92 -5.01
CA GLN A 136 21.83 -16.88 -4.95
C GLN A 136 21.52 -18.22 -5.63
N ASP A 137 20.37 -18.34 -6.31
CA ASP A 137 19.85 -19.57 -6.91
C ASP A 137 19.68 -20.76 -5.94
N SER A 138 19.62 -20.45 -4.64
CA SER A 138 19.39 -21.42 -3.56
C SER A 138 17.90 -21.61 -3.28
N LYS A 139 17.15 -22.08 -4.29
CA LYS A 139 15.67 -22.12 -4.32
C LYS A 139 15.07 -22.92 -3.16
N ASP A 140 15.67 -24.06 -2.81
CA ASP A 140 15.20 -24.89 -1.68
C ASP A 140 15.24 -24.14 -0.35
N LEU A 141 16.32 -23.37 -0.10
CA LEU A 141 16.44 -22.56 1.09
C LEU A 141 15.43 -21.42 1.10
N ALA A 142 15.16 -20.82 -0.08
CA ALA A 142 14.12 -19.81 -0.23
C ALA A 142 12.74 -20.38 0.14
N VAL A 143 12.37 -21.55 -0.37
CA VAL A 143 11.12 -22.26 -0.06
C VAL A 143 10.99 -22.51 1.45
N ILE A 144 12.06 -22.97 2.11
CA ILE A 144 12.07 -23.21 3.56
C ILE A 144 11.80 -21.91 4.33
N GLN A 145 12.45 -20.81 3.95
CA GLN A 145 12.22 -19.51 4.61
C GLN A 145 10.81 -18.97 4.36
N LEU A 146 10.29 -19.09 3.13
CA LEU A 146 8.92 -18.66 2.81
C LEU A 146 7.87 -19.44 3.61
N LYS A 147 8.04 -20.73 3.79
CA LYS A 147 7.16 -21.54 4.67
C LYS A 147 7.20 -21.05 6.11
N LYS A 148 8.38 -20.64 6.63
CA LYS A 148 8.50 -20.02 7.95
C LYS A 148 7.85 -18.64 8.00
N VAL A 149 7.93 -17.87 6.93
CA VAL A 149 7.20 -16.59 6.80
C VAL A 149 5.70 -16.82 6.91
N LEU A 150 5.16 -17.77 6.15
CA LEU A 150 3.73 -18.07 6.11
C LEU A 150 3.22 -18.71 7.42
N SER A 151 4.08 -19.40 8.17
CA SER A 151 3.71 -19.84 9.52
C SER A 151 3.58 -18.70 10.54
N LEU A 152 4.30 -17.60 10.35
CA LEU A 152 4.22 -16.39 11.18
C LEU A 152 3.10 -15.44 10.72
N ASN A 153 2.91 -15.32 9.41
CA ASN A 153 1.90 -14.48 8.79
C ASN A 153 1.23 -15.20 7.60
N PRO A 154 0.18 -16.00 7.85
CA PRO A 154 -0.51 -16.77 6.81
C PRO A 154 -1.20 -15.91 5.73
N LYS A 155 -1.37 -14.61 5.95
CA LYS A 155 -2.00 -13.69 5.00
C LYS A 155 -1.01 -12.91 4.15
N PHE A 156 0.28 -13.23 4.22
CA PHE A 156 1.29 -12.46 3.50
C PHE A 156 1.32 -12.85 2.02
N VAL A 157 0.48 -12.18 1.23
CA VAL A 157 0.25 -12.46 -0.20
C VAL A 157 1.55 -12.51 -1.01
N ARG A 158 2.49 -11.59 -0.77
CA ARG A 158 3.79 -11.62 -1.47
C ARG A 158 4.60 -12.89 -1.22
N ALA A 159 4.50 -13.46 -0.01
CA ALA A 159 5.19 -14.70 0.29
C ALA A 159 4.55 -15.89 -0.44
N HIS A 160 3.21 -15.94 -0.51
CA HIS A 160 2.49 -16.93 -1.32
C HIS A 160 2.83 -16.80 -2.80
N GLN A 161 2.83 -15.59 -3.35
CA GLN A 161 3.20 -15.34 -4.76
C GLN A 161 4.62 -15.81 -5.08
N LEU A 162 5.59 -15.45 -4.22
CA LEU A 162 6.99 -15.88 -4.43
C LEU A 162 7.15 -17.38 -4.30
N LEU A 163 6.45 -18.01 -3.34
CA LEU A 163 6.47 -19.47 -3.16
C LEU A 163 5.83 -20.17 -4.36
N ALA A 164 4.72 -19.66 -4.89
CA ALA A 164 4.10 -20.18 -6.09
C ALA A 164 5.02 -20.09 -7.31
N LEU A 165 5.72 -18.95 -7.49
CA LEU A 165 6.71 -18.79 -8.57
C LEU A 165 7.85 -19.81 -8.46
N LEU A 166 8.38 -20.08 -7.26
CA LEU A 166 9.41 -21.07 -7.03
C LEU A 166 8.91 -22.50 -7.35
N TYR A 167 7.67 -22.83 -7.01
CA TYR A 167 7.07 -24.11 -7.37
C TYR A 167 6.81 -24.23 -8.86
N MET A 168 6.41 -23.15 -9.55
CA MET A 168 6.27 -23.14 -11.01
C MET A 168 7.61 -23.38 -11.71
N ASP A 169 8.66 -22.77 -11.23
CA ASP A 169 10.01 -22.94 -11.73
C ASP A 169 10.55 -24.37 -11.51
N ALA A 170 10.11 -25.05 -10.45
CA ALA A 170 10.38 -26.46 -10.19
C ALA A 170 9.39 -27.43 -10.86
N GLU A 171 8.50 -26.95 -11.73
CA GLU A 171 7.43 -27.70 -12.41
C GLU A 171 6.42 -28.39 -11.45
N GLU A 172 6.36 -27.94 -10.18
CA GLU A 172 5.45 -28.43 -9.16
C GLU A 172 4.07 -27.74 -9.21
N TRP A 173 3.34 -27.88 -10.32
CA TRP A 173 2.14 -27.13 -10.67
C TRP A 173 1.02 -27.21 -9.63
N GLU A 174 0.79 -28.37 -9.03
CA GLU A 174 -0.25 -28.55 -8.01
C GLU A 174 0.03 -27.73 -6.75
N ARG A 175 1.30 -27.65 -6.34
CA ARG A 175 1.74 -26.86 -5.19
C ARG A 175 1.63 -25.37 -5.49
N ALA A 176 2.05 -24.96 -6.68
CA ALA A 176 1.92 -23.57 -7.12
C ALA A 176 0.45 -23.10 -7.11
N GLN A 177 -0.45 -23.91 -7.65
CA GLN A 177 -1.88 -23.62 -7.68
C GLN A 177 -2.48 -23.50 -6.27
N LYS A 178 -2.00 -24.29 -5.32
CA LYS A 178 -2.47 -24.24 -3.92
C LYS A 178 -2.09 -22.92 -3.24
N GLU A 179 -0.92 -22.37 -3.54
CA GLU A 179 -0.46 -21.10 -2.96
C GLU A 179 -1.17 -19.88 -3.56
N LEU A 180 -1.77 -20.01 -4.76
CA LEU A 180 -2.47 -18.93 -5.46
C LEU A 180 -3.99 -18.88 -5.19
N ARG A 181 -4.55 -19.84 -4.46
CA ARG A 181 -5.96 -19.88 -4.02
C ARG A 181 -6.16 -19.20 -2.68
#